data_a9564abda3a987db02e585db59757610
#
_entry.id   a9564abda3a987db02e585db59757610
#
_cell.length_a   1.000
_cell.length_b   1.000
_cell.length_c   1.000
_cell.angle_alpha   90.00
_cell.angle_beta   90.00
_cell.angle_gamma   90.00
#
_symmetry.space_group_name_H-M   'P 1'
#
loop_
_entity.id
_entity.type
_entity.pdbx_description
1 polymer ?
#
loop_
_entity_poly.entity_id
_entity_poly.type
_entity_poly.pdbx_seq_one_letter_code
_entity_poly.pdbx_strand_id
1 'polypeptide(L)'
;PHSWRSKAPLIYRNTPQWFAAIDKPLDDGMGEYGATIRTRALTSIDRLVKWTPQTGRNRLYSMVENRPDWVLSRQRAWGVPLTCFVKKGARPTDADFLLRDPRVNDRIIDAFEKDGADVWYRTGFKERVLDGIVNPDDYEQVMDVLDVWFDSGSTHAFVLRDRADGSPDGIA
;
A
#
# COMPACT_ATOMS: atom_id res chain seq x y z
N PRO A 1 -29.64 -1.16 5.20
CA PRO A 1 -28.56 -0.16 5.18
C PRO A 1 -28.61 0.68 3.92
N HIS A 2 -28.30 1.98 4.04
CA HIS A 2 -28.26 2.91 2.93
C HIS A 2 -26.96 3.71 2.94
N SER A 3 -26.50 4.11 1.76
CA SER A 3 -25.36 5.01 1.62
C SER A 3 -25.67 6.36 2.32
N TRP A 4 -24.75 6.82 3.17
CA TRP A 4 -24.92 8.09 3.86
C TRP A 4 -24.93 9.31 2.90
N ARG A 5 -24.25 9.18 1.74
CA ARG A 5 -24.20 10.23 0.70
C ARG A 5 -25.40 10.18 -0.23
N SER A 6 -25.59 9.07 -0.94
CA SER A 6 -26.58 8.94 -2.01
C SER A 6 -27.96 8.53 -1.51
N LYS A 7 -28.09 8.07 -0.25
CA LYS A 7 -29.28 7.47 0.34
C LYS A 7 -29.77 6.20 -0.38
N ALA A 8 -29.04 5.73 -1.38
CA ALA A 8 -29.36 4.49 -2.08
C ALA A 8 -29.13 3.26 -1.19
N PRO A 9 -29.89 2.17 -1.38
CA PRO A 9 -29.66 0.91 -0.69
C PRO A 9 -28.24 0.39 -0.91
N LEU A 10 -27.63 -0.17 0.14
CA LEU A 10 -26.32 -0.81 0.09
C LEU A 10 -26.49 -2.31 -0.14
N ILE A 11 -25.62 -2.86 -0.99
CA ILE A 11 -25.48 -4.29 -1.20
C ILE A 11 -24.12 -4.69 -0.62
N TYR A 12 -24.11 -5.72 0.24
CA TYR A 12 -22.88 -6.33 0.72
C TYR A 12 -22.48 -7.44 -0.25
N ARG A 13 -21.26 -7.35 -0.76
CA ARG A 13 -20.71 -8.31 -1.69
C ARG A 13 -19.30 -8.72 -1.27
N ASN A 14 -19.03 -10.02 -1.23
CA ASN A 14 -17.66 -10.52 -1.12
C ASN A 14 -16.92 -10.27 -2.43
N THR A 15 -15.79 -9.59 -2.33
CA THR A 15 -14.87 -9.38 -3.45
C THR A 15 -13.44 -9.68 -2.97
N PRO A 16 -12.55 -10.20 -3.84
CA PRO A 16 -11.14 -10.29 -3.52
C PRO A 16 -10.59 -8.91 -3.11
N GLN A 17 -9.76 -8.89 -2.07
CA GLN A 17 -9.19 -7.66 -1.53
C GLN A 17 -7.70 -7.86 -1.21
N TRP A 18 -6.95 -6.77 -1.24
CA TRP A 18 -5.56 -6.74 -0.80
C TRP A 18 -5.46 -6.16 0.59
N PHE A 19 -4.67 -6.81 1.45
CA PHE A 19 -4.53 -6.43 2.85
C PHE A 19 -3.07 -6.18 3.20
N ALA A 20 -2.81 -5.17 4.03
CA ALA A 20 -1.60 -5.10 4.82
C ALA A 20 -1.83 -5.89 6.10
N ALA A 21 -1.13 -7.01 6.25
CA ALA A 21 -1.18 -7.86 7.45
C ALA A 21 -0.37 -7.20 8.57
N ILE A 22 -1.06 -6.45 9.44
CA ILE A 22 -0.40 -5.59 10.43
C ILE A 22 0.23 -6.37 11.60
N ASP A 23 -0.12 -7.63 11.78
CA ASP A 23 0.44 -8.53 12.80
C ASP A 23 1.44 -9.54 12.25
N LYS A 24 1.71 -9.50 10.92
CA LYS A 24 2.74 -10.36 10.34
C LYS A 24 4.14 -9.85 10.73
N PRO A 25 5.05 -10.73 11.18
CA PRO A 25 6.44 -10.34 11.42
C PRO A 25 7.10 -9.76 10.18
N LEU A 26 7.89 -8.70 10.38
CA LEU A 26 8.68 -8.03 9.34
C LEU A 26 10.15 -8.43 9.51
N ASP A 27 10.70 -9.07 8.47
CA ASP A 27 12.11 -9.51 8.47
C ASP A 27 13.01 -8.43 7.84
N ASP A 28 12.93 -7.19 8.36
CA ASP A 28 13.64 -6.03 7.83
C ASP A 28 14.80 -5.53 8.70
N GLY A 29 15.14 -6.28 9.75
CA GLY A 29 16.23 -5.92 10.68
C GLY A 29 15.91 -4.80 11.67
N MET A 30 14.71 -4.22 11.63
CA MET A 30 14.29 -3.12 12.51
C MET A 30 13.48 -3.58 13.73
N GLY A 31 13.83 -4.73 14.30
CA GLY A 31 13.11 -5.34 15.42
C GLY A 31 13.13 -4.56 16.74
N GLU A 32 13.99 -3.56 16.89
CA GLU A 32 14.10 -2.71 18.09
C GLU A 32 12.77 -2.07 18.49
N TYR A 33 11.97 -1.65 17.49
CA TYR A 33 10.67 -1.01 17.72
C TYR A 33 9.50 -1.99 17.72
N GLY A 34 9.75 -3.26 17.51
CA GLY A 34 8.75 -4.31 17.43
C GLY A 34 8.82 -5.16 16.15
N ALA A 35 8.35 -6.39 16.25
CA ALA A 35 8.41 -7.35 15.15
C ALA A 35 7.35 -7.13 14.07
N THR A 36 6.28 -6.39 14.34
CA THR A 36 5.14 -6.21 13.45
C THR A 36 4.80 -4.73 13.24
N ILE A 37 4.02 -4.39 12.22
CA ILE A 37 3.54 -3.01 12.02
C ILE A 37 2.81 -2.51 13.27
N ARG A 38 1.92 -3.33 13.86
CA ARG A 38 1.18 -2.97 15.07
C ARG A 38 2.11 -2.67 16.24
N THR A 39 3.04 -3.57 16.54
CA THR A 39 3.95 -3.40 17.69
C THR A 39 4.84 -2.18 17.51
N ARG A 40 5.31 -1.89 16.30
CA ARG A 40 6.08 -0.67 15.99
C ARG A 40 5.26 0.59 16.20
N ALA A 41 4.03 0.61 15.69
CA ALA A 41 3.14 1.76 15.85
C ALA A 41 2.84 2.02 17.33
N LEU A 42 2.52 1.00 18.12
CA LEU A 42 2.28 1.14 19.56
C LEU A 42 3.53 1.62 20.32
N THR A 43 4.70 1.07 19.98
CA THR A 43 5.98 1.51 20.55
C THR A 43 6.27 2.98 20.21
N SER A 44 6.02 3.38 18.98
CA SER A 44 6.21 4.78 18.55
C SER A 44 5.27 5.73 19.27
N ILE A 45 4.00 5.35 19.44
CA ILE A 45 3.00 6.13 20.19
C ILE A 45 3.48 6.36 21.64
N ASP A 46 4.08 5.34 22.25
CA ASP A 46 4.48 5.39 23.65
C ASP A 46 5.83 6.09 23.89
N ARG A 47 6.79 5.89 23.00
CA ARG A 47 8.19 6.27 23.25
C ARG A 47 8.67 7.45 22.42
N LEU A 48 8.14 7.64 21.21
CA LEU A 48 8.71 8.59 20.25
C LEU A 48 7.84 9.85 20.09
N VAL A 49 6.54 9.76 20.35
CA VAL A 49 5.61 10.88 20.14
C VAL A 49 5.42 11.69 21.43
N LYS A 50 5.65 13.00 21.34
CA LYS A 50 5.27 13.95 22.39
C LYS A 50 3.81 14.38 22.20
N TRP A 51 2.98 14.09 23.19
CA TRP A 51 1.52 14.31 23.11
C TRP A 51 1.11 15.65 23.75
N THR A 52 0.33 16.44 22.98
CA THR A 52 -0.32 17.65 23.47
C THR A 52 -1.70 17.76 22.81
N PRO A 53 -2.81 17.57 23.50
CA PRO A 53 -2.91 17.11 24.89
C PRO A 53 -2.60 15.62 25.05
N GLN A 54 -2.26 15.18 26.25
CA GLN A 54 -1.93 13.79 26.57
C GLN A 54 -3.06 12.78 26.23
N THR A 55 -4.30 13.21 26.25
CA THR A 55 -5.47 12.37 25.90
C THR A 55 -5.44 11.86 24.46
N GLY A 56 -4.75 12.55 23.54
CA GLY A 56 -4.54 12.11 22.17
C GLY A 56 -3.84 10.76 22.08
N ARG A 57 -2.85 10.54 22.96
CA ARG A 57 -2.14 9.27 23.06
C ARG A 57 -3.08 8.10 23.29
N ASN A 58 -3.97 8.18 24.28
CA ASN A 58 -4.85 7.08 24.65
C ASN A 58 -5.80 6.72 23.52
N ARG A 59 -6.33 7.74 22.83
CA ARG A 59 -7.22 7.52 21.67
C ARG A 59 -6.49 6.80 20.55
N LEU A 60 -5.33 7.27 20.12
CA LEU A 60 -4.60 6.68 19.03
C LEU A 60 -4.10 5.28 19.37
N TYR A 61 -3.62 5.08 20.59
CA TYR A 61 -3.18 3.77 21.08
C TYR A 61 -4.31 2.74 20.96
N SER A 62 -5.49 3.01 21.50
CA SER A 62 -6.64 2.09 21.42
C SER A 62 -7.09 1.83 19.98
N MET A 63 -7.00 2.83 19.11
CA MET A 63 -7.35 2.64 17.69
C MET A 63 -6.38 1.70 16.99
N VAL A 64 -5.08 1.78 17.29
CA VAL A 64 -4.05 0.90 16.71
C VAL A 64 -4.10 -0.49 17.34
N GLU A 65 -4.26 -0.57 18.66
CA GLU A 65 -4.32 -1.84 19.39
C GLU A 65 -5.41 -2.78 18.88
N ASN A 66 -6.59 -2.23 18.57
CA ASN A 66 -7.75 -3.01 18.16
C ASN A 66 -8.02 -2.99 16.63
N ARG A 67 -7.09 -2.44 15.85
CA ARG A 67 -7.30 -2.31 14.41
C ARG A 67 -7.15 -3.67 13.71
N PRO A 68 -8.09 -4.08 12.83
CA PRO A 68 -7.89 -5.23 11.96
C PRO A 68 -6.86 -4.93 10.87
N ASP A 69 -6.47 -5.94 10.10
CA ASP A 69 -5.66 -5.78 8.90
C ASP A 69 -6.22 -4.68 8.01
N TRP A 70 -5.34 -3.92 7.38
CA TRP A 70 -5.74 -2.80 6.55
C TRP A 70 -6.07 -3.25 5.14
N VAL A 71 -7.32 -3.07 4.72
CA VAL A 71 -7.74 -3.26 3.33
C VAL A 71 -7.16 -2.15 2.47
N LEU A 72 -6.18 -2.47 1.65
CA LEU A 72 -5.49 -1.50 0.78
C LEU A 72 -6.21 -1.24 -0.52
N SER A 73 -6.86 -2.26 -1.10
CA SER A 73 -7.49 -2.14 -2.42
C SER A 73 -8.84 -1.44 -2.38
N ARG A 74 -9.09 -0.65 -3.43
CA ARG A 74 -10.39 0.00 -3.69
C ARG A 74 -10.78 -0.23 -5.14
N GLN A 75 -12.06 -0.53 -5.37
CA GLN A 75 -12.65 -0.68 -6.69
C GLN A 75 -13.20 0.69 -7.11
N ARG A 76 -12.32 1.57 -7.54
CA ARG A 76 -12.60 2.95 -7.97
C ARG A 76 -12.03 3.20 -9.35
N ALA A 77 -12.64 4.13 -10.08
CA ALA A 77 -12.15 4.55 -11.38
C ALA A 77 -10.98 5.55 -11.30
N TRP A 78 -10.71 6.10 -10.09
CA TRP A 78 -9.65 7.08 -9.87
C TRP A 78 -8.90 6.77 -8.57
N GLY A 79 -7.60 6.94 -8.61
CA GLY A 79 -6.67 6.71 -7.50
C GLY A 79 -5.33 6.18 -7.98
N VAL A 80 -4.36 6.07 -7.09
CA VAL A 80 -3.05 5.46 -7.39
C VAL A 80 -3.25 3.97 -7.61
N PRO A 81 -2.79 3.38 -8.73
CA PRO A 81 -2.97 1.96 -9.00
C PRO A 81 -2.20 1.09 -8.01
N LEU A 82 -2.78 -0.06 -7.67
CA LEU A 82 -2.08 -1.13 -6.97
C LEU A 82 -1.21 -1.90 -7.97
N THR A 83 0.05 -1.52 -8.10
CA THR A 83 0.97 -1.97 -9.15
C THR A 83 1.48 -3.40 -8.95
N CYS A 84 0.59 -4.38 -9.05
CA CYS A 84 0.90 -5.78 -8.86
C CYS A 84 0.53 -6.63 -10.08
N PHE A 85 1.32 -7.67 -10.32
CA PHE A 85 0.98 -8.76 -11.24
C PHE A 85 0.85 -10.06 -10.46
N VAL A 86 -0.23 -10.79 -10.71
CA VAL A 86 -0.49 -12.08 -10.06
C VAL A 86 -0.43 -13.21 -11.08
N LYS A 87 0.13 -14.33 -10.67
CA LYS A 87 0.26 -15.51 -11.53
C LYS A 87 -1.10 -16.17 -11.73
N LYS A 88 -1.48 -16.40 -12.96
CA LYS A 88 -2.73 -17.08 -13.31
C LYS A 88 -2.77 -18.50 -12.76
N GLY A 89 -3.88 -18.84 -12.14
CA GLY A 89 -4.09 -20.18 -11.55
C GLY A 89 -3.39 -20.43 -10.23
N ALA A 90 -2.53 -19.53 -9.77
CA ALA A 90 -1.92 -19.62 -8.43
C ALA A 90 -2.89 -19.14 -7.34
N ARG A 91 -2.76 -19.71 -6.15
CA ARG A 91 -3.56 -19.29 -4.98
C ARG A 91 -2.83 -18.16 -4.25
N PRO A 92 -3.55 -17.28 -3.55
CA PRO A 92 -2.94 -16.19 -2.77
C PRO A 92 -1.90 -16.64 -1.72
N THR A 93 -1.94 -17.92 -1.33
CA THR A 93 -1.00 -18.54 -0.39
C THR A 93 0.26 -19.08 -1.03
N ASP A 94 0.29 -19.19 -2.35
CA ASP A 94 1.43 -19.77 -3.07
C ASP A 94 2.57 -18.73 -3.13
N ALA A 95 3.81 -19.17 -2.97
CA ALA A 95 4.97 -18.28 -2.89
C ALA A 95 5.21 -17.47 -4.17
N ASP A 96 4.78 -18.00 -5.31
CA ASP A 96 4.91 -17.41 -6.64
C ASP A 96 3.62 -16.70 -7.13
N PHE A 97 2.62 -16.55 -6.26
CA PHE A 97 1.37 -15.86 -6.58
C PHE A 97 1.62 -14.43 -7.03
N LEU A 98 2.43 -13.69 -6.28
CA LEU A 98 2.78 -12.31 -6.58
C LEU A 98 4.12 -12.25 -7.30
N LEU A 99 4.16 -11.63 -8.46
CA LEU A 99 5.41 -11.37 -9.18
C LEU A 99 6.27 -10.37 -8.38
N ARG A 100 7.46 -10.81 -8.00
CA ARG A 100 8.43 -10.01 -7.24
C ARG A 100 9.76 -9.96 -7.99
N ASP A 101 9.82 -9.11 -8.98
CA ASP A 101 11.05 -8.90 -9.77
C ASP A 101 11.40 -7.41 -9.77
N PRO A 102 12.57 -7.01 -9.24
CA PRO A 102 12.98 -5.61 -9.21
C PRO A 102 12.97 -4.94 -10.58
N ARG A 103 13.35 -5.67 -11.64
CA ARG A 103 13.37 -5.13 -13.01
C ARG A 103 11.97 -4.71 -13.49
N VAL A 104 10.94 -5.42 -13.06
CA VAL A 104 9.54 -5.05 -13.36
C VAL A 104 9.18 -3.77 -12.62
N ASN A 105 9.57 -3.67 -11.34
CA ASN A 105 9.32 -2.46 -10.54
C ASN A 105 10.01 -1.24 -11.14
N ASP A 106 11.28 -1.37 -11.54
CA ASP A 106 12.03 -0.27 -12.17
C ASP A 106 11.34 0.22 -13.45
N ARG A 107 10.88 -0.69 -14.31
CA ARG A 107 10.13 -0.32 -15.52
C ARG A 107 8.79 0.36 -15.23
N ILE A 108 8.11 -0.02 -14.15
CA ILE A 108 6.87 0.65 -13.72
C ILE A 108 7.20 2.07 -13.24
N ILE A 109 8.24 2.23 -12.43
CA ILE A 109 8.70 3.53 -11.93
C ILE A 109 9.03 4.46 -13.11
N ASP A 110 9.89 4.02 -14.04
CA ASP A 110 10.27 4.79 -15.23
C ASP A 110 9.02 5.22 -16.04
N ALA A 111 8.05 4.32 -16.19
CA ALA A 111 6.84 4.60 -16.93
C ALA A 111 5.97 5.65 -16.20
N PHE A 112 5.87 5.57 -14.88
CA PHE A 112 5.11 6.51 -14.07
C PHE A 112 5.76 7.90 -14.01
N GLU A 113 7.09 7.96 -13.91
CA GLU A 113 7.82 9.22 -13.98
C GLU A 113 7.62 9.93 -15.33
N LYS A 114 7.60 9.17 -16.41
CA LYS A 114 7.49 9.73 -17.76
C LYS A 114 6.06 10.07 -18.16
N ASP A 115 5.11 9.20 -17.89
CA ASP A 115 3.77 9.23 -18.48
C ASP A 115 2.64 9.42 -17.43
N GLY A 116 3.00 9.44 -16.14
CA GLY A 116 2.06 9.48 -15.01
C GLY A 116 1.44 8.11 -14.70
N ALA A 117 0.79 7.99 -13.55
CA ALA A 117 0.25 6.73 -13.04
C ALA A 117 -0.87 6.12 -13.92
N ASP A 118 -1.56 6.93 -14.72
CA ASP A 118 -2.60 6.47 -15.63
C ASP A 118 -2.09 5.54 -16.74
N VAL A 119 -0.77 5.53 -16.96
CA VAL A 119 -0.15 4.60 -17.92
C VAL A 119 -0.39 3.13 -17.54
N TRP A 120 -0.62 2.85 -16.25
CA TRP A 120 -0.98 1.52 -15.75
C TRP A 120 -2.18 0.92 -16.48
N TYR A 121 -3.16 1.74 -16.81
CA TYR A 121 -4.42 1.31 -17.44
C TYR A 121 -4.39 1.33 -18.97
N ARG A 122 -3.26 1.71 -19.58
CA ARG A 122 -3.13 1.71 -21.06
C ARG A 122 -2.99 0.29 -21.59
N THR A 123 -3.66 0.04 -22.70
CA THR A 123 -3.55 -1.24 -23.44
C THR A 123 -2.09 -1.53 -23.78
N GLY A 124 -1.65 -2.78 -23.55
CA GLY A 124 -0.28 -3.21 -23.83
C GLY A 124 0.74 -2.84 -22.76
N PHE A 125 0.33 -2.21 -21.64
CA PHE A 125 1.25 -1.85 -20.58
C PHE A 125 1.88 -3.09 -19.93
N LYS A 126 1.06 -4.10 -19.59
CA LYS A 126 1.53 -5.36 -19.01
C LYS A 126 2.58 -6.03 -19.89
N GLU A 127 2.27 -6.18 -21.15
CA GLU A 127 3.16 -6.79 -22.14
C GLU A 127 4.50 -6.05 -22.18
N ARG A 128 4.46 -4.73 -22.22
CA ARG A 128 5.67 -3.88 -22.27
C ARG A 128 6.57 -4.02 -21.04
N VAL A 129 6.00 -4.03 -19.84
CA VAL A 129 6.83 -4.09 -18.61
C VAL A 129 7.32 -5.48 -18.30
N LEU A 130 6.61 -6.52 -18.74
CA LEU A 130 6.99 -7.92 -18.52
C LEU A 130 7.89 -8.50 -19.63
N ASP A 131 7.95 -7.86 -20.80
CA ASP A 131 8.71 -8.34 -21.95
C ASP A 131 10.18 -8.66 -21.62
N GLY A 132 10.65 -9.85 -22.03
CA GLY A 132 12.01 -10.30 -21.76
C GLY A 132 12.34 -10.60 -20.29
N ILE A 133 11.37 -10.52 -19.38
CA ILE A 133 11.52 -10.87 -17.96
C ILE A 133 10.74 -12.14 -17.64
N VAL A 134 9.45 -12.14 -17.92
CA VAL A 134 8.54 -13.28 -17.76
C VAL A 134 7.56 -13.30 -18.91
N ASN A 135 6.86 -14.44 -19.13
CA ASN A 135 5.81 -14.50 -20.12
C ASN A 135 4.58 -13.71 -19.63
N PRO A 136 4.15 -12.62 -20.32
CA PRO A 136 3.00 -11.83 -19.89
C PRO A 136 1.69 -12.61 -19.82
N ASP A 137 1.57 -13.68 -20.62
CA ASP A 137 0.35 -14.50 -20.66
C ASP A 137 0.13 -15.30 -19.37
N ASP A 138 1.18 -15.53 -18.59
CA ASP A 138 1.10 -16.24 -17.30
C ASP A 138 0.62 -15.35 -16.15
N TYR A 139 0.46 -14.05 -16.39
CA TYR A 139 0.13 -13.08 -15.34
C TYR A 139 -1.11 -12.25 -15.65
N GLU A 140 -1.81 -11.89 -14.59
CA GLU A 140 -2.89 -10.90 -14.59
C GLU A 140 -2.42 -9.61 -13.92
N GLN A 141 -2.77 -8.49 -14.53
CA GLN A 141 -2.53 -7.17 -13.98
C GLN A 141 -3.64 -6.82 -12.99
N VAL A 142 -3.28 -6.39 -11.79
CA VAL A 142 -4.25 -5.92 -10.80
C VAL A 142 -4.73 -4.53 -11.19
N MET A 143 -6.05 -4.35 -11.26
CA MET A 143 -6.68 -3.11 -11.72
C MET A 143 -7.28 -2.28 -10.59
N ASP A 144 -7.13 -2.73 -9.34
CA ASP A 144 -7.56 -1.98 -8.16
C ASP A 144 -6.70 -0.75 -7.93
N VAL A 145 -7.25 0.25 -7.27
CA VAL A 145 -6.49 1.41 -6.78
C VAL A 145 -6.22 1.28 -5.28
N LEU A 146 -5.18 1.96 -4.81
CA LEU A 146 -4.84 2.03 -3.40
C LEU A 146 -5.84 2.88 -2.61
N ASP A 147 -6.00 2.57 -1.34
CA ASP A 147 -6.66 3.45 -0.38
C ASP A 147 -5.90 4.79 -0.32
N VAL A 148 -6.60 5.90 -0.43
CA VAL A 148 -6.02 7.26 -0.38
C VAL A 148 -5.20 7.52 0.88
N TRP A 149 -5.48 6.81 1.97
CA TRP A 149 -4.68 6.91 3.20
C TRP A 149 -3.28 6.28 3.06
N PHE A 150 -3.08 5.41 2.07
CA PHE A 150 -1.75 4.93 1.72
C PHE A 150 -0.91 6.06 1.13
N ASP A 151 -1.46 6.82 0.18
CA ASP A 151 -0.78 7.96 -0.43
C ASP A 151 -0.43 9.01 0.63
N SER A 152 -1.42 9.36 1.47
CA SER A 152 -1.23 10.29 2.58
C SER A 152 -0.17 9.79 3.57
N GLY A 153 -0.20 8.50 3.90
CA GLY A 153 0.77 7.87 4.82
C GLY A 153 2.20 7.84 4.28
N SER A 154 2.38 7.83 2.95
CA SER A 154 3.70 7.84 2.32
C SER A 154 4.33 9.23 2.20
N THR A 155 3.59 10.29 2.52
CA THR A 155 4.06 11.69 2.38
C THR A 155 5.38 11.95 3.11
N HIS A 156 5.60 11.32 4.26
CA HIS A 156 6.85 11.45 5.01
C HIS A 156 8.08 10.99 4.20
N ALA A 157 7.92 10.01 3.32
CA ALA A 157 9.02 9.51 2.49
C ALA A 157 9.36 10.51 1.38
N PHE A 158 8.41 10.79 0.48
CA PHE A 158 8.71 11.58 -0.72
C PHE A 158 8.71 13.11 -0.50
N VAL A 159 8.08 13.61 0.56
CA VAL A 159 8.09 15.06 0.86
C VAL A 159 9.13 15.42 1.91
N LEU A 160 9.32 14.60 2.94
CA LEU A 160 10.21 14.95 4.06
C LEU A 160 11.58 14.29 3.95
N ARG A 161 11.64 12.96 3.79
CA ARG A 161 12.91 12.23 3.73
C ARG A 161 13.67 12.46 2.44
N ASP A 162 12.98 12.35 1.30
CA ASP A 162 13.60 12.37 -0.03
C ASP A 162 13.44 13.75 -0.70
N ARG A 163 13.66 14.82 0.07
CA ARG A 163 13.49 16.19 -0.43
C ARG A 163 14.43 16.52 -1.57
N ALA A 164 13.86 16.98 -2.68
CA ALA A 164 14.62 17.38 -3.86
C ALA A 164 15.50 18.63 -3.66
N ASP A 165 15.22 19.46 -2.63
CA ASP A 165 15.98 20.66 -2.30
C ASP A 165 17.24 20.38 -1.48
N GLY A 166 17.52 19.10 -1.15
CA GLY A 166 18.69 18.68 -0.39
C GLY A 166 18.73 19.22 1.05
N SER A 167 17.64 19.81 1.54
CA SER A 167 17.59 20.26 2.94
C SER A 167 17.57 19.02 3.86
N PRO A 168 18.27 19.08 5.02
CA PRO A 168 18.22 17.98 5.98
C PRO A 168 16.78 17.76 6.42
N ASP A 169 16.46 16.50 6.69
CA ASP A 169 15.16 16.13 7.22
C ASP A 169 14.75 17.07 8.33
N GLY A 170 13.65 17.78 8.13
CA GLY A 170 13.09 18.69 9.16
C GLY A 170 12.50 17.94 10.34
N ILE A 171 12.96 16.72 10.56
CA ILE A 171 12.64 15.86 11.69
C ILE A 171 13.87 15.86 12.60
N ALA A 172 13.96 16.90 13.40
CA ALA A 172 14.79 16.90 14.59
C ALA A 172 13.98 16.39 15.77
#